data_dca28af752137f7e4ec3af0ab468fde9
#
_entry.id   dca28af752137f7e4ec3af0ab468fde9
#
_cell.length_a   1.000
_cell.length_b   1.000
_cell.length_c   1.000
_cell.angle_alpha   90.00
_cell.angle_beta   90.00
_cell.angle_gamma   90.00
#
_symmetry.space_group_name_H-M   'P 1'
#
loop_
_entity.id
_entity.type
_entity.pdbx_description
1 polymer ?
#
loop_
_entity_poly.entity_id
_entity_poly.type
_entity_poly.pdbx_seq_one_letter_code
_entity_poly.pdbx_strand_id
1 'polypeptide(L)'
;MNYDYVIVGSGLFGATFANLAKNANKSCLILEKRKQIAGNCYTENVHGIDVHNYGPHIFHTSNVDIWNYVNKFAKFNNYVNRPKVRYKDKLYSFPINLFTLYQLWGCSTPEDARKRLDEVRVKIENPSNLEEWILSQVGEELYHTFVYGYTKKKWGTDPKNLPSFIIKRLPIRLNFDDNYYNDTYQGIPKGGYTHMIQNMIRDIPIEMDVNFNDDIDYWCKKGKHVIYTGALDEFFCYTLGELQYRSLRFEQELLPIDDFQGNAIVNFTEESVPYTRIVEHKHFDTRPSTHTVITREYPQMWNRGLERYYPINNEVNNTKHDHYKLMCQSEYPNIILGGRLAHYKYMDMHQVVGQAMHKFAKSVV
;
A
#
# COMPACT_ATOMS: atom_id res chain seq x y z
N MET A 1 -18.00 30.92 5.44
CA MET A 1 -17.29 29.78 4.84
C MET A 1 -16.40 30.34 3.75
N ASN A 2 -15.10 30.03 3.80
CA ASN A 2 -14.12 30.63 2.88
C ASN A 2 -13.80 29.70 1.69
N TYR A 3 -14.11 28.40 1.83
CA TYR A 3 -13.79 27.38 0.83
C TYR A 3 -15.01 26.51 0.52
N ASP A 4 -15.07 25.96 -0.69
CA ASP A 4 -16.04 24.91 -1.02
C ASP A 4 -15.64 23.60 -0.34
N TYR A 5 -14.33 23.32 -0.27
CA TYR A 5 -13.80 22.12 0.37
C TYR A 5 -12.60 22.42 1.26
N VAL A 6 -12.61 21.92 2.49
CA VAL A 6 -11.43 21.73 3.34
C VAL A 6 -11.03 20.26 3.25
N ILE A 7 -9.79 19.98 2.83
CA ILE A 7 -9.32 18.64 2.54
C ILE A 7 -8.26 18.27 3.56
N VAL A 8 -8.54 17.24 4.37
CA VAL A 8 -7.67 16.78 5.44
C VAL A 8 -6.76 15.67 4.93
N GLY A 9 -5.48 15.99 4.81
CA GLY A 9 -4.41 15.13 4.29
C GLY A 9 -4.08 15.39 2.82
N SER A 10 -2.80 15.58 2.54
CA SER A 10 -2.23 15.77 1.20
C SER A 10 -1.75 14.48 0.53
N GLY A 11 -2.19 13.32 1.03
CA GLY A 11 -1.94 12.03 0.42
C GLY A 11 -2.65 11.88 -0.92
N LEU A 12 -2.47 10.74 -1.60
CA LEU A 12 -2.98 10.51 -2.96
C LEU A 12 -4.49 10.75 -3.10
N PHE A 13 -5.31 10.42 -2.09
CA PHE A 13 -6.74 10.70 -2.12
C PHE A 13 -7.02 12.20 -2.09
N GLY A 14 -6.47 12.90 -1.08
CA GLY A 14 -6.71 14.34 -0.91
C GLY A 14 -6.20 15.15 -2.08
N ALA A 15 -5.00 14.82 -2.60
CA ALA A 15 -4.43 15.48 -3.78
C ALA A 15 -5.28 15.27 -5.04
N THR A 16 -5.79 14.04 -5.26
CA THR A 16 -6.68 13.75 -6.39
C THR A 16 -7.98 14.53 -6.27
N PHE A 17 -8.62 14.50 -5.10
CA PHE A 17 -9.86 15.23 -4.87
C PHE A 17 -9.67 16.75 -5.06
N ALA A 18 -8.61 17.33 -4.46
CA ALA A 18 -8.28 18.74 -4.56
C ALA A 18 -8.06 19.20 -6.01
N ASN A 19 -7.33 18.39 -6.79
CA ASN A 19 -7.11 18.65 -8.21
C ASN A 19 -8.42 18.67 -9.02
N LEU A 20 -9.29 17.70 -8.81
CA LEU A 20 -10.58 17.63 -9.50
C LEU A 20 -11.48 18.81 -9.10
N ALA A 21 -11.51 19.18 -7.83
CA ALA A 21 -12.27 20.32 -7.34
C ALA A 21 -11.77 21.64 -7.94
N LYS A 22 -10.43 21.85 -7.95
CA LYS A 22 -9.83 23.02 -8.62
C LYS A 22 -10.23 23.11 -10.11
N ASN A 23 -10.15 21.99 -10.84
CA ASN A 23 -10.50 21.94 -12.25
C ASN A 23 -12.00 22.20 -12.51
N ALA A 24 -12.85 22.03 -11.50
CA ALA A 24 -14.27 22.39 -11.52
C ALA A 24 -14.53 23.79 -10.94
N ASN A 25 -13.50 24.64 -10.82
CA ASN A 25 -13.57 26.01 -10.26
C ASN A 25 -14.12 26.06 -8.82
N LYS A 26 -13.84 25.00 -8.00
CA LYS A 26 -14.15 24.99 -6.58
C LYS A 26 -12.95 25.43 -5.77
N SER A 27 -13.21 26.26 -4.76
CA SER A 27 -12.17 26.71 -3.83
C SER A 27 -11.83 25.63 -2.82
N CYS A 28 -10.53 25.35 -2.65
CA CYS A 28 -10.03 24.30 -1.75
C CYS A 28 -8.94 24.85 -0.82
N LEU A 29 -8.90 24.31 0.40
CA LEU A 29 -7.78 24.39 1.33
C LEU A 29 -7.37 22.97 1.72
N ILE A 30 -6.10 22.64 1.64
CA ILE A 30 -5.55 21.37 2.13
C ILE A 30 -4.93 21.61 3.50
N LEU A 31 -5.21 20.71 4.44
CA LEU A 31 -4.57 20.64 5.76
C LEU A 31 -3.70 19.38 5.83
N GLU A 32 -2.42 19.53 6.13
CA GLU A 32 -1.49 18.40 6.26
C GLU A 32 -0.85 18.43 7.64
N LYS A 33 -1.01 17.32 8.39
CA LYS A 33 -0.46 17.20 9.74
C LYS A 33 1.06 17.01 9.80
N ARG A 34 1.66 16.59 8.70
CA ARG A 34 3.10 16.39 8.56
C ARG A 34 3.77 17.64 8.00
N LYS A 35 5.10 17.68 8.09
CA LYS A 35 5.94 18.73 7.47
C LYS A 35 6.20 18.48 5.98
N GLN A 36 5.70 17.39 5.44
CA GLN A 36 5.82 17.01 4.02
C GLN A 36 4.46 16.56 3.46
N ILE A 37 4.26 16.83 2.17
CA ILE A 37 3.11 16.37 1.39
C ILE A 37 3.22 14.89 1.00
N ALA A 38 2.23 14.39 0.28
CA ALA A 38 2.14 13.07 -0.34
C ALA A 38 1.79 11.92 0.63
N GLY A 39 1.58 12.17 1.91
CA GLY A 39 1.20 11.12 2.85
C GLY A 39 2.18 9.94 2.82
N ASN A 40 1.68 8.70 2.76
CA ASN A 40 2.54 7.51 2.68
C ASN A 40 3.17 7.27 1.30
N CYS A 41 2.81 8.07 0.27
CA CYS A 41 3.51 8.05 -1.01
C CYS A 41 4.75 8.96 -1.04
N TYR A 42 5.11 9.59 0.08
CA TYR A 42 6.27 10.48 0.15
C TYR A 42 7.54 9.77 -0.33
N THR A 43 8.19 10.41 -1.28
CA THR A 43 9.51 10.04 -1.79
C THR A 43 10.47 11.19 -1.58
N GLU A 44 11.68 10.87 -1.16
CA GLU A 44 12.76 11.82 -0.92
C GLU A 44 13.94 11.49 -1.84
N ASN A 45 14.61 12.50 -2.35
CA ASN A 45 15.81 12.30 -3.16
C ASN A 45 17.05 12.26 -2.27
N VAL A 46 17.69 11.09 -2.20
CA VAL A 46 18.93 10.86 -1.45
C VAL A 46 20.03 10.49 -2.43
N HIS A 47 21.01 11.37 -2.62
CA HIS A 47 22.12 11.17 -3.56
C HIS A 47 21.68 10.80 -5.00
N GLY A 48 20.58 11.41 -5.49
CA GLY A 48 20.04 11.15 -6.82
C GLY A 48 19.11 9.92 -6.90
N ILE A 49 18.88 9.22 -5.79
CA ILE A 49 17.99 8.05 -5.69
C ILE A 49 16.67 8.51 -5.06
N ASP A 50 15.55 8.20 -5.71
CA ASP A 50 14.23 8.49 -5.16
C ASP A 50 13.84 7.40 -4.15
N VAL A 51 13.89 7.72 -2.86
CA VAL A 51 13.66 6.81 -1.74
C VAL A 51 12.20 6.86 -1.29
N HIS A 52 11.55 5.73 -1.21
CA HIS A 52 10.18 5.58 -0.73
C HIS A 52 10.18 5.40 0.80
N ASN A 53 9.96 6.49 1.55
CA ASN A 53 10.17 6.50 3.01
C ASN A 53 9.15 5.68 3.80
N TYR A 54 7.97 5.42 3.22
CA TYR A 54 6.89 4.67 3.87
C TYR A 54 6.64 3.30 3.23
N GLY A 55 7.68 2.69 2.69
CA GLY A 55 7.64 1.42 1.96
C GLY A 55 7.49 1.60 0.45
N PRO A 56 7.82 0.57 -0.34
CA PRO A 56 7.80 0.66 -1.79
C PRO A 56 6.38 0.82 -2.31
N HIS A 57 6.18 1.83 -3.12
CA HIS A 57 4.94 2.11 -3.83
C HIS A 57 5.18 1.95 -5.32
N ILE A 58 4.48 1.02 -5.95
CA ILE A 58 4.47 0.81 -7.40
C ILE A 58 3.05 1.09 -7.88
N PHE A 59 2.88 2.06 -8.78
CA PHE A 59 1.58 2.33 -9.36
C PHE A 59 1.27 1.28 -10.41
N HIS A 60 0.08 0.70 -10.35
CA HIS A 60 -0.41 -0.28 -11.31
C HIS A 60 -1.91 -0.13 -11.49
N THR A 61 -2.43 -0.40 -12.67
CA THR A 61 -3.87 -0.38 -12.98
C THR A 61 -4.14 -0.98 -14.34
N SER A 62 -5.32 -1.57 -14.53
CA SER A 62 -5.86 -1.90 -15.85
C SER A 62 -6.88 -0.86 -16.33
N ASN A 63 -7.21 0.14 -15.51
CA ASN A 63 -8.13 1.21 -15.86
C ASN A 63 -7.39 2.33 -16.60
N VAL A 64 -7.69 2.50 -17.89
CA VAL A 64 -7.06 3.48 -18.79
C VAL A 64 -7.32 4.93 -18.35
N ASP A 65 -8.49 5.24 -17.78
CA ASP A 65 -8.83 6.60 -17.36
C ASP A 65 -8.00 7.01 -16.15
N ILE A 66 -7.81 6.10 -15.19
CA ILE A 66 -6.95 6.31 -14.02
C ILE A 66 -5.49 6.47 -14.47
N TRP A 67 -5.03 5.61 -15.39
CA TRP A 67 -3.68 5.71 -15.95
C TRP A 67 -3.44 7.04 -16.65
N ASN A 68 -4.35 7.43 -17.53
CA ASN A 68 -4.27 8.72 -18.24
C ASN A 68 -4.34 9.91 -17.28
N TYR A 69 -5.13 9.80 -16.21
CA TYR A 69 -5.22 10.85 -15.21
C TYR A 69 -3.89 11.10 -14.49
N VAL A 70 -3.27 10.05 -13.94
CA VAL A 70 -2.01 10.21 -13.18
C VAL A 70 -0.84 10.63 -14.08
N ASN A 71 -0.84 10.24 -15.36
CA ASN A 71 0.15 10.64 -16.36
C ASN A 71 0.08 12.14 -16.73
N LYS A 72 -0.97 12.88 -16.33
CA LYS A 72 -1.00 14.33 -16.46
C LYS A 72 -0.03 15.05 -15.51
N PHE A 73 0.39 14.39 -14.42
CA PHE A 73 1.16 15.00 -13.34
C PHE A 73 2.61 14.52 -13.28
N ALA A 74 2.91 13.35 -13.83
CA ALA A 74 4.26 12.84 -13.98
C ALA A 74 4.32 11.84 -15.13
N LYS A 75 5.47 11.74 -15.79
CA LYS A 75 5.75 10.62 -16.70
C LYS A 75 6.13 9.40 -15.90
N PHE A 76 5.51 8.28 -16.16
CA PHE A 76 5.88 7.00 -15.56
C PHE A 76 6.99 6.31 -16.35
N ASN A 77 7.87 5.61 -15.63
CA ASN A 77 8.84 4.72 -16.28
C ASN A 77 8.21 3.36 -16.59
N ASN A 78 8.99 2.44 -17.16
CA ASN A 78 8.55 1.10 -17.48
C ASN A 78 8.90 0.07 -16.39
N TYR A 79 8.97 0.50 -15.12
CA TYR A 79 9.28 -0.41 -14.03
C TYR A 79 8.18 -1.49 -13.89
N VAL A 80 8.60 -2.74 -13.89
CA VAL A 80 7.74 -3.90 -13.67
C VAL A 80 8.16 -4.55 -12.36
N ASN A 81 7.22 -4.71 -11.43
CA ASN A 81 7.52 -5.29 -10.12
C ASN A 81 7.70 -6.80 -10.21
N ARG A 82 8.95 -7.26 -10.01
CA ARG A 82 9.37 -8.67 -10.02
C ARG A 82 10.18 -8.97 -8.75
N PRO A 83 9.54 -9.02 -7.58
CA PRO A 83 10.25 -9.28 -6.34
C PRO A 83 10.88 -10.67 -6.34
N LYS A 84 11.89 -10.85 -5.50
CA LYS A 84 12.47 -12.16 -5.21
C LYS A 84 12.15 -12.56 -3.78
N VAL A 85 12.29 -13.85 -3.51
CA VAL A 85 12.18 -14.41 -2.16
C VAL A 85 13.51 -15.05 -1.78
N ARG A 86 14.03 -14.66 -0.61
CA ARG A 86 15.14 -15.36 0.04
C ARG A 86 14.60 -16.24 1.16
N TYR A 87 14.89 -17.51 1.09
CA TYR A 87 14.59 -18.50 2.12
C TYR A 87 15.83 -19.37 2.36
N LYS A 88 16.33 -19.33 3.60
CA LYS A 88 17.66 -19.88 3.94
C LYS A 88 18.71 -19.24 3.02
N ASP A 89 19.58 -20.04 2.44
CA ASP A 89 20.64 -19.55 1.56
C ASP A 89 20.25 -19.48 0.08
N LYS A 90 18.96 -19.70 -0.25
CA LYS A 90 18.48 -19.73 -1.62
C LYS A 90 17.64 -18.50 -1.99
N LEU A 91 17.80 -18.05 -3.21
CA LEU A 91 17.01 -16.99 -3.82
C LEU A 91 16.08 -17.58 -4.87
N TYR A 92 14.79 -17.21 -4.80
CA TYR A 92 13.75 -17.74 -5.68
C TYR A 92 13.05 -16.63 -6.46
N SER A 93 12.61 -16.95 -7.67
CA SER A 93 11.66 -16.14 -8.42
C SER A 93 10.31 -16.08 -7.70
N PHE A 94 9.66 -14.90 -7.73
CA PHE A 94 8.38 -14.68 -7.04
C PHE A 94 7.54 -13.63 -7.78
N PRO A 95 6.21 -13.73 -7.85
CA PRO A 95 5.32 -14.76 -7.27
C PRO A 95 5.62 -16.18 -7.78
N ILE A 96 5.03 -17.20 -7.13
CA ILE A 96 5.24 -18.61 -7.53
C ILE A 96 4.90 -18.78 -8.99
N ASN A 97 5.89 -19.15 -9.81
CA ASN A 97 5.80 -19.31 -11.24
C ASN A 97 6.62 -20.54 -11.68
N LEU A 98 6.63 -20.88 -12.97
CA LEU A 98 7.35 -22.07 -13.46
C LEU A 98 8.86 -22.03 -13.14
N PHE A 99 9.47 -20.83 -13.12
CA PHE A 99 10.88 -20.72 -12.73
C PHE A 99 11.07 -20.99 -11.22
N THR A 100 10.14 -20.58 -10.36
CA THR A 100 10.13 -20.95 -8.94
C THR A 100 10.08 -22.46 -8.76
N LEU A 101 9.20 -23.14 -9.51
CA LEU A 101 9.02 -24.58 -9.45
C LEU A 101 10.22 -25.35 -10.06
N TYR A 102 10.88 -24.75 -11.06
CA TYR A 102 12.15 -25.24 -11.56
C TYR A 102 13.26 -25.14 -10.50
N GLN A 103 13.38 -24.00 -9.84
CA GLN A 103 14.40 -23.80 -8.81
C GLN A 103 14.22 -24.71 -7.59
N LEU A 104 12.97 -25.07 -7.26
CA LEU A 104 12.65 -25.91 -6.11
C LEU A 104 12.64 -27.41 -6.43
N TRP A 105 12.03 -27.79 -7.56
CA TRP A 105 11.71 -29.17 -7.91
C TRP A 105 12.31 -29.65 -9.24
N GLY A 106 12.94 -28.77 -10.02
CA GLY A 106 13.44 -29.10 -11.37
C GLY A 106 12.36 -29.20 -12.42
N CYS A 107 11.13 -28.77 -12.16
CA CYS A 107 10.03 -28.80 -13.13
C CYS A 107 10.34 -27.85 -14.31
N SER A 108 10.50 -28.39 -15.52
CA SER A 108 10.87 -27.61 -16.69
C SER A 108 9.69 -27.29 -17.61
N THR A 109 8.57 -27.96 -17.44
CA THR A 109 7.35 -27.76 -18.24
C THR A 109 6.13 -27.49 -17.36
N PRO A 110 5.08 -26.83 -17.92
CA PRO A 110 3.81 -26.66 -17.20
C PRO A 110 3.17 -27.98 -16.77
N GLU A 111 3.38 -29.07 -17.54
CA GLU A 111 2.84 -30.39 -17.23
C GLU A 111 3.54 -31.01 -16.04
N ASP A 112 4.89 -30.99 -16.00
CA ASP A 112 5.68 -31.44 -14.84
C ASP A 112 5.26 -30.70 -13.57
N ALA A 113 5.12 -29.38 -13.68
CA ALA A 113 4.73 -28.51 -12.57
C ALA A 113 3.32 -28.85 -12.05
N ARG A 114 2.36 -29.09 -12.96
CA ARG A 114 0.99 -29.46 -12.60
C ARG A 114 0.97 -30.80 -11.88
N LYS A 115 1.63 -31.82 -12.47
CA LYS A 115 1.74 -33.14 -11.88
C LYS A 115 2.34 -33.07 -10.46
N ARG A 116 3.44 -32.33 -10.31
CA ARG A 116 4.09 -32.18 -9.01
C ARG A 116 3.21 -31.45 -7.99
N LEU A 117 2.51 -30.40 -8.39
CA LEU A 117 1.55 -29.71 -7.51
C LEU A 117 0.41 -30.65 -7.08
N ASP A 118 -0.13 -31.44 -8.01
CA ASP A 118 -1.22 -32.38 -7.70
C ASP A 118 -0.77 -33.50 -6.73
N GLU A 119 0.52 -33.89 -6.74
CA GLU A 119 1.10 -34.82 -5.78
C GLU A 119 1.25 -34.24 -4.38
N VAL A 120 1.59 -32.94 -4.26
CA VAL A 120 1.94 -32.32 -2.97
C VAL A 120 0.82 -31.52 -2.32
N ARG A 121 -0.22 -31.17 -3.06
CA ARG A 121 -1.40 -30.46 -2.52
C ARG A 121 -2.08 -31.25 -1.42
N VAL A 122 -2.42 -30.55 -0.35
CA VAL A 122 -3.23 -31.12 0.73
C VAL A 122 -4.70 -31.10 0.31
N LYS A 123 -5.37 -32.24 0.35
CA LYS A 123 -6.79 -32.33 0.00
C LYS A 123 -7.65 -31.73 1.12
N ILE A 124 -8.11 -30.51 0.93
CA ILE A 124 -9.00 -29.78 1.83
C ILE A 124 -10.19 -29.29 1.01
N GLU A 125 -11.38 -29.83 1.24
CA GLU A 125 -12.57 -29.53 0.44
C GLU A 125 -13.06 -28.08 0.66
N ASN A 126 -13.10 -27.59 1.91
CA ASN A 126 -13.59 -26.26 2.26
C ASN A 126 -12.60 -25.54 3.17
N PRO A 127 -11.55 -24.92 2.62
CA PRO A 127 -10.54 -24.24 3.41
C PRO A 127 -11.15 -23.02 4.15
N SER A 128 -11.05 -23.01 5.47
CA SER A 128 -11.65 -22.02 6.36
C SER A 128 -10.74 -20.81 6.61
N ASN A 129 -9.44 -20.96 6.46
CA ASN A 129 -8.44 -19.96 6.78
C ASN A 129 -7.34 -19.88 5.71
N LEU A 130 -6.37 -18.97 5.91
CA LEU A 130 -5.29 -18.73 4.96
C LEU A 130 -4.39 -19.97 4.79
N GLU A 131 -4.00 -20.63 5.88
CA GLU A 131 -3.12 -21.80 5.85
C GLU A 131 -3.77 -22.94 5.06
N GLU A 132 -4.97 -23.33 5.41
CA GLU A 132 -5.72 -24.40 4.71
C GLU A 132 -5.88 -24.08 3.22
N TRP A 133 -6.17 -22.82 2.89
CA TRP A 133 -6.33 -22.43 1.49
C TRP A 133 -5.02 -22.58 0.71
N ILE A 134 -3.90 -22.08 1.24
CA ILE A 134 -2.63 -22.14 0.49
C ILE A 134 -2.08 -23.58 0.44
N LEU A 135 -2.25 -24.37 1.50
CA LEU A 135 -1.88 -25.79 1.50
C LEU A 135 -2.65 -26.58 0.44
N SER A 136 -3.94 -26.25 0.24
CA SER A 136 -4.74 -26.86 -0.82
C SER A 136 -4.32 -26.44 -2.24
N GLN A 137 -3.58 -25.34 -2.39
CA GLN A 137 -3.10 -24.88 -3.69
C GLN A 137 -1.69 -25.36 -4.03
N VAL A 138 -0.77 -25.40 -3.05
CA VAL A 138 0.65 -25.59 -3.34
C VAL A 138 1.36 -26.62 -2.45
N GLY A 139 0.72 -27.13 -1.39
CA GLY A 139 1.31 -28.06 -0.44
C GLY A 139 2.25 -27.42 0.58
N GLU A 140 2.80 -28.25 1.49
CA GLU A 140 3.54 -27.79 2.67
C GLU A 140 4.87 -27.12 2.33
N GLU A 141 5.65 -27.67 1.39
CA GLU A 141 6.99 -27.16 1.08
C GLU A 141 6.94 -25.73 0.54
N LEU A 142 6.06 -25.44 -0.43
CA LEU A 142 5.85 -24.09 -0.96
C LEU A 142 5.24 -23.18 0.11
N TYR A 143 4.32 -23.66 0.90
CA TYR A 143 3.74 -22.90 2.01
C TYR A 143 4.80 -22.43 2.99
N HIS A 144 5.64 -23.32 3.49
CA HIS A 144 6.71 -22.96 4.43
C HIS A 144 7.80 -22.11 3.80
N THR A 145 8.14 -22.36 2.54
CA THR A 145 9.19 -21.58 1.84
C THR A 145 8.75 -20.15 1.55
N PHE A 146 7.52 -19.91 1.12
CA PHE A 146 7.11 -18.61 0.56
C PHE A 146 6.10 -17.84 1.39
N VAL A 147 5.31 -18.50 2.23
CA VAL A 147 4.12 -17.89 2.84
C VAL A 147 4.18 -17.84 4.35
N TYR A 148 4.46 -18.94 5.01
CA TYR A 148 4.30 -19.09 6.46
C TYR A 148 5.02 -18.01 7.26
N GLY A 149 6.35 -17.99 7.24
CA GLY A 149 7.12 -17.09 8.09
C GLY A 149 6.97 -15.60 7.69
N TYR A 150 6.82 -15.31 6.38
CA TYR A 150 6.52 -13.95 5.94
C TYR A 150 5.18 -13.45 6.47
N THR A 151 4.14 -14.26 6.33
CA THR A 151 2.78 -13.91 6.75
C THR A 151 2.69 -13.76 8.27
N LYS A 152 3.28 -14.70 9.01
CA LYS A 152 3.33 -14.66 10.48
C LYS A 152 4.03 -13.39 11.00
N LYS A 153 5.18 -13.00 10.43
CA LYS A 153 5.86 -11.75 10.76
C LYS A 153 4.98 -10.54 10.42
N LYS A 154 4.48 -10.49 9.19
CA LYS A 154 3.72 -9.34 8.70
C LYS A 154 2.45 -9.08 9.52
N TRP A 155 1.71 -10.12 9.85
CA TRP A 155 0.44 -10.00 10.57
C TRP A 155 0.58 -10.16 12.10
N GLY A 156 1.71 -10.67 12.60
CA GLY A 156 1.94 -10.88 14.03
C GLY A 156 1.07 -11.99 14.62
N THR A 157 0.54 -12.87 13.78
CA THR A 157 -0.29 -14.02 14.18
C THR A 157 -0.06 -15.17 13.21
N ASP A 158 -0.42 -16.36 13.64
CA ASP A 158 -0.30 -17.57 12.84
C ASP A 158 -1.26 -17.52 11.63
N PRO A 159 -0.82 -17.93 10.41
CA PRO A 159 -1.66 -17.95 9.21
C PRO A 159 -3.00 -18.68 9.35
N LYS A 160 -3.11 -19.70 10.19
CA LYS A 160 -4.38 -20.39 10.50
C LYS A 160 -5.44 -19.48 11.14
N ASN A 161 -5.02 -18.37 11.75
CA ASN A 161 -5.92 -17.37 12.35
C ASN A 161 -6.28 -16.22 11.39
N LEU A 162 -5.82 -16.29 10.14
CA LEU A 162 -6.03 -15.26 9.14
C LEU A 162 -7.03 -15.72 8.07
N PRO A 163 -7.88 -14.83 7.56
CA PRO A 163 -8.82 -15.18 6.50
C PRO A 163 -8.09 -15.41 5.17
N SER A 164 -8.59 -16.34 4.38
CA SER A 164 -7.98 -16.77 3.11
C SER A 164 -7.85 -15.66 2.06
N PHE A 165 -8.71 -14.63 2.08
CA PHE A 165 -8.68 -13.56 1.09
C PHE A 165 -7.34 -12.78 1.09
N ILE A 166 -6.60 -12.78 2.18
CA ILE A 166 -5.29 -12.11 2.31
C ILE A 166 -4.29 -12.66 1.28
N ILE A 167 -4.30 -13.95 1.04
CA ILE A 167 -3.34 -14.64 0.14
C ILE A 167 -3.91 -14.92 -1.26
N LYS A 168 -5.23 -14.94 -1.42
CA LYS A 168 -5.89 -15.28 -2.70
C LYS A 168 -5.47 -14.37 -3.87
N ARG A 169 -4.98 -13.18 -3.60
CA ARG A 169 -4.45 -12.25 -4.61
C ARG A 169 -3.08 -12.65 -5.16
N LEU A 170 -2.34 -13.53 -4.46
CA LEU A 170 -1.03 -13.97 -4.91
C LEU A 170 -1.19 -14.97 -6.07
N PRO A 171 -0.72 -14.65 -7.28
CA PRO A 171 -0.86 -15.56 -8.40
C PRO A 171 0.08 -16.76 -8.25
N ILE A 172 -0.41 -17.93 -8.69
CA ILE A 172 0.37 -19.15 -8.88
C ILE A 172 0.31 -19.44 -10.37
N ARG A 173 1.46 -19.40 -11.06
CA ARG A 173 1.52 -19.50 -12.51
C ARG A 173 2.34 -20.70 -12.97
N LEU A 174 1.84 -21.42 -13.98
CA LEU A 174 2.55 -22.52 -14.62
C LEU A 174 3.26 -22.08 -15.92
N ASN A 175 3.68 -20.83 -15.97
CA ASN A 175 4.51 -20.25 -17.01
C ASN A 175 5.63 -19.42 -16.35
N PHE A 176 6.53 -18.82 -17.14
CA PHE A 176 7.66 -18.04 -16.65
C PHE A 176 7.33 -16.55 -16.33
N ASP A 177 6.05 -16.20 -16.28
CA ASP A 177 5.65 -14.83 -15.90
C ASP A 177 5.83 -14.61 -14.40
N ASP A 178 6.84 -13.80 -14.03
CA ASP A 178 7.17 -13.41 -12.66
C ASP A 178 6.67 -11.99 -12.31
N ASN A 179 5.78 -11.40 -13.12
CA ASN A 179 5.17 -10.12 -12.81
C ASN A 179 4.32 -10.23 -11.53
N TYR A 180 4.54 -9.33 -10.59
CA TYR A 180 3.75 -9.34 -9.34
C TYR A 180 2.29 -8.95 -9.58
N TYR A 181 2.06 -8.00 -10.49
CA TYR A 181 0.73 -7.53 -10.86
C TYR A 181 0.29 -8.07 -12.21
N ASN A 182 -1.03 -8.29 -12.36
CA ASN A 182 -1.64 -8.69 -13.64
C ASN A 182 -2.16 -7.48 -14.44
N ASP A 183 -1.94 -6.25 -13.94
CA ASP A 183 -2.46 -5.04 -14.54
C ASP A 183 -1.74 -4.67 -15.84
N THR A 184 -2.48 -4.06 -16.75
CA THR A 184 -1.99 -3.63 -18.07
C THR A 184 -0.90 -2.56 -17.96
N TYR A 185 -1.06 -1.64 -16.99
CA TYR A 185 -0.15 -0.52 -16.79
C TYR A 185 0.50 -0.63 -15.41
N GLN A 186 1.80 -0.41 -15.35
CA GLN A 186 2.53 -0.26 -14.10
C GLN A 186 3.78 0.59 -14.30
N GLY A 187 4.28 1.21 -13.23
CA GLY A 187 5.48 2.03 -13.27
C GLY A 187 5.66 2.87 -12.02
N ILE A 188 6.76 3.61 -12.01
CA ILE A 188 7.13 4.59 -10.99
C ILE A 188 7.14 5.98 -11.65
N PRO A 189 6.57 7.03 -11.04
CA PRO A 189 6.63 8.37 -11.58
C PRO A 189 8.08 8.89 -11.54
N LYS A 190 8.58 9.38 -12.67
CA LYS A 190 9.92 9.99 -12.75
C LYS A 190 9.97 11.23 -11.86
N GLY A 191 10.98 11.29 -10.98
CA GLY A 191 11.10 12.32 -9.96
C GLY A 191 10.33 12.01 -8.66
N GLY A 192 9.77 10.80 -8.55
CA GLY A 192 9.11 10.30 -7.35
C GLY A 192 7.65 10.76 -7.19
N TYR A 193 6.97 10.12 -6.24
CA TYR A 193 5.55 10.43 -5.96
C TYR A 193 5.34 11.79 -5.35
N THR A 194 6.30 12.31 -4.56
CA THR A 194 6.20 13.65 -3.98
C THR A 194 6.09 14.71 -5.07
N HIS A 195 6.91 14.60 -6.12
CA HIS A 195 6.83 15.51 -7.28
C HIS A 195 5.50 15.37 -8.02
N MET A 196 5.00 14.16 -8.22
CA MET A 196 3.69 13.94 -8.84
C MET A 196 2.56 14.60 -8.03
N ILE A 197 2.54 14.39 -6.71
CA ILE A 197 1.54 14.99 -5.82
C ILE A 197 1.66 16.52 -5.82
N GLN A 198 2.88 17.08 -5.79
CA GLN A 198 3.12 18.52 -5.90
C GLN A 198 2.51 19.11 -7.17
N ASN A 199 2.64 18.41 -8.30
CA ASN A 199 2.01 18.82 -9.55
C ASN A 199 0.47 18.73 -9.51
N MET A 200 -0.09 17.74 -8.81
CA MET A 200 -1.55 17.61 -8.64
C MET A 200 -2.14 18.77 -7.85
N ILE A 201 -1.47 19.21 -6.78
CA ILE A 201 -1.97 20.25 -5.87
C ILE A 201 -1.39 21.65 -6.16
N ARG A 202 -0.73 21.83 -7.31
CA ARG A 202 -0.17 23.11 -7.70
C ARG A 202 -1.23 24.22 -7.64
N ASP A 203 -0.87 25.36 -7.06
CA ASP A 203 -1.73 26.55 -6.85
C ASP A 203 -2.97 26.29 -5.97
N ILE A 204 -2.99 25.23 -5.18
CA ILE A 204 -4.01 24.99 -4.16
C ILE A 204 -3.39 25.38 -2.81
N PRO A 205 -4.05 26.26 -2.03
CA PRO A 205 -3.58 26.58 -0.69
C PRO A 205 -3.44 25.33 0.18
N ILE A 206 -2.32 25.23 0.89
CA ILE A 206 -2.02 24.15 1.83
C ILE A 206 -1.46 24.73 3.12
N GLU A 207 -1.97 24.28 4.24
CA GLU A 207 -1.42 24.53 5.58
C GLU A 207 -0.74 23.25 6.09
N MET A 208 0.57 23.37 6.33
CA MET A 208 1.43 22.28 6.78
C MET A 208 1.58 22.32 8.29
N ASP A 209 1.91 21.15 8.90
CA ASP A 209 2.07 21.00 10.36
C ASP A 209 0.77 21.36 11.12
N VAL A 210 -0.38 21.10 10.50
CA VAL A 210 -1.72 21.38 11.03
C VAL A 210 -2.49 20.08 11.17
N ASN A 211 -2.82 19.73 12.41
CA ASN A 211 -3.69 18.59 12.66
C ASN A 211 -5.15 19.06 12.76
N PHE A 212 -5.97 18.62 11.84
CA PHE A 212 -7.40 18.93 11.79
C PHE A 212 -8.14 18.59 13.10
N ASN A 213 -7.72 17.49 13.76
CA ASN A 213 -8.40 17.01 14.98
C ASN A 213 -8.15 17.90 16.21
N ASP A 214 -7.20 18.86 16.15
CA ASP A 214 -6.93 19.77 17.26
C ASP A 214 -8.03 20.85 17.41
N ASP A 215 -8.74 21.20 16.30
CA ASP A 215 -9.89 22.11 16.33
C ASP A 215 -10.86 21.81 15.19
N ILE A 216 -11.61 20.71 15.33
CA ILE A 216 -12.55 20.20 14.33
C ILE A 216 -13.61 21.25 13.97
N ASP A 217 -14.17 21.92 14.98
CA ASP A 217 -15.25 22.89 14.80
C ASP A 217 -14.81 24.13 14.01
N TYR A 218 -13.59 24.59 14.25
CA TYR A 218 -13.01 25.69 13.50
C TYR A 218 -12.87 25.33 12.03
N TRP A 219 -12.28 24.18 11.74
CA TRP A 219 -12.04 23.76 10.36
C TRP A 219 -13.33 23.42 9.63
N CYS A 220 -14.30 22.79 10.30
CA CYS A 220 -15.62 22.54 9.73
C CYS A 220 -16.37 23.82 9.33
N LYS A 221 -16.14 24.93 10.03
CA LYS A 221 -16.72 26.25 9.68
C LYS A 221 -16.02 26.93 8.50
N LYS A 222 -14.79 26.52 8.15
CA LYS A 222 -14.01 27.10 7.05
C LYS A 222 -14.46 26.60 5.66
N GLY A 223 -15.00 25.40 5.55
CA GLY A 223 -15.46 24.79 4.30
C GLY A 223 -16.96 24.47 4.30
N LYS A 224 -17.58 24.49 3.12
CA LYS A 224 -18.93 23.94 2.95
C LYS A 224 -18.94 22.45 3.21
N HIS A 225 -17.90 21.76 2.74
CA HIS A 225 -17.64 20.33 2.96
C HIS A 225 -16.22 20.11 3.46
N VAL A 226 -16.05 19.09 4.27
CA VAL A 226 -14.74 18.61 4.71
C VAL A 226 -14.49 17.23 4.11
N ILE A 227 -13.37 17.06 3.43
CA ILE A 227 -12.91 15.76 2.92
C ILE A 227 -11.95 15.19 3.95
N TYR A 228 -12.40 14.23 4.73
CA TYR A 228 -11.61 13.66 5.82
C TYR A 228 -10.96 12.33 5.41
N THR A 229 -9.61 12.27 5.47
CA THR A 229 -8.83 11.08 5.12
C THR A 229 -8.13 10.42 6.32
N GLY A 230 -8.31 10.95 7.52
CA GLY A 230 -7.75 10.42 8.76
C GLY A 230 -8.51 9.21 9.30
N ALA A 231 -8.03 8.66 10.42
CA ALA A 231 -8.68 7.54 11.09
C ALA A 231 -9.84 8.02 11.97
N LEU A 232 -10.97 7.33 11.91
CA LEU A 232 -12.19 7.74 12.61
C LEU A 232 -12.12 7.56 14.14
N ASP A 233 -11.38 6.59 14.62
CA ASP A 233 -11.13 6.42 16.05
C ASP A 233 -10.38 7.62 16.65
N GLU A 234 -9.39 8.12 15.92
CA GLU A 234 -8.64 9.34 16.30
C GLU A 234 -9.51 10.59 16.24
N PHE A 235 -10.35 10.71 15.20
CA PHE A 235 -11.32 11.79 15.05
C PHE A 235 -12.25 11.93 16.27
N PHE A 236 -12.73 10.81 16.77
CA PHE A 236 -13.61 10.75 17.96
C PHE A 236 -12.85 10.51 19.27
N CYS A 237 -11.57 10.86 19.36
CA CYS A 237 -10.76 10.72 20.57
C CYS A 237 -10.85 9.31 21.19
N TYR A 238 -11.03 8.28 20.35
CA TYR A 238 -11.10 6.87 20.76
C TYR A 238 -12.28 6.51 21.69
N THR A 239 -13.38 7.21 21.61
CA THR A 239 -14.55 7.03 22.51
C THR A 239 -15.14 5.61 22.51
N LEU A 240 -15.07 4.90 21.33
CA LEU A 240 -15.44 3.49 21.23
C LEU A 240 -14.21 2.55 21.29
N GLY A 241 -13.04 3.08 21.68
CA GLY A 241 -11.77 2.36 21.70
C GLY A 241 -11.05 2.35 20.36
N GLU A 242 -9.79 1.96 20.39
CA GLU A 242 -8.90 1.96 19.23
C GLU A 242 -9.30 0.95 18.16
N LEU A 243 -9.12 1.34 16.89
CA LEU A 243 -9.12 0.42 15.76
C LEU A 243 -7.72 -0.18 15.62
N GLN A 244 -7.65 -1.48 15.45
CA GLN A 244 -6.37 -2.20 15.39
C GLN A 244 -5.74 -2.10 14.01
N TYR A 245 -4.43 -1.83 13.98
CA TYR A 245 -3.62 -1.79 12.78
C TYR A 245 -2.30 -2.54 12.97
N ARG A 246 -1.73 -2.97 11.85
CA ARG A 246 -0.29 -3.24 11.78
C ARG A 246 0.43 -1.96 11.42
N SER A 247 1.61 -1.81 12.00
CA SER A 247 2.57 -0.75 11.70
C SER A 247 3.84 -1.32 11.12
N LEU A 248 4.72 -0.45 10.63
CA LEU A 248 6.03 -0.79 10.09
C LEU A 248 7.07 0.15 10.67
N ARG A 249 8.24 -0.40 10.95
CA ARG A 249 9.46 0.35 11.23
C ARG A 249 10.44 0.14 10.07
N PHE A 250 11.05 1.21 9.64
CA PHE A 250 12.02 1.20 8.54
C PHE A 250 13.43 1.53 9.06
N GLU A 251 14.40 0.76 8.61
CA GLU A 251 15.82 1.07 8.80
C GLU A 251 16.41 1.34 7.42
N GLN A 252 16.76 2.59 7.18
CA GLN A 252 17.35 3.05 5.92
C GLN A 252 18.85 3.18 6.07
N GLU A 253 19.58 2.76 5.04
CA GLU A 253 21.04 2.79 4.99
C GLU A 253 21.51 3.24 3.61
N LEU A 254 22.39 4.25 3.58
CA LEU A 254 23.13 4.68 2.39
C LEU A 254 24.43 3.90 2.33
N LEU A 255 24.66 3.17 1.26
CA LEU A 255 25.84 2.35 1.05
C LEU A 255 26.73 2.91 -0.07
N PRO A 256 28.05 3.01 0.14
CA PRO A 256 29.00 3.49 -0.88
C PRO A 256 29.39 2.35 -1.86
N ILE A 257 28.37 1.65 -2.36
CA ILE A 257 28.51 0.56 -3.34
C ILE A 257 27.51 0.76 -4.46
N ASP A 258 27.82 0.26 -5.64
CA ASP A 258 26.97 0.41 -6.79
C ASP A 258 25.67 -0.41 -6.67
N ASP A 259 25.73 -1.62 -6.15
CA ASP A 259 24.57 -2.50 -6.03
C ASP A 259 24.67 -3.39 -4.78
N PHE A 260 23.56 -3.62 -4.09
CA PHE A 260 23.50 -4.42 -2.88
C PHE A 260 22.89 -5.81 -3.11
N GLN A 261 21.75 -5.89 -3.80
CA GLN A 261 21.00 -7.15 -3.95
C GLN A 261 20.55 -7.45 -5.38
N GLY A 262 20.86 -6.57 -6.35
CA GLY A 262 20.55 -6.78 -7.77
C GLY A 262 19.07 -6.74 -8.12
N ASN A 263 18.19 -6.28 -7.22
CA ASN A 263 16.76 -6.20 -7.44
C ASN A 263 16.10 -5.19 -6.48
N ALA A 264 15.03 -4.54 -6.91
CA ALA A 264 14.35 -3.55 -6.08
C ALA A 264 13.78 -4.14 -4.78
N ILE A 265 13.22 -5.35 -4.82
CA ILE A 265 12.55 -5.93 -3.66
C ILE A 265 12.97 -7.40 -3.48
N VAL A 266 13.59 -7.72 -2.34
CA VAL A 266 13.82 -9.08 -1.89
C VAL A 266 13.06 -9.32 -0.60
N ASN A 267 12.15 -10.29 -0.60
CA ASN A 267 11.38 -10.70 0.58
C ASN A 267 12.13 -11.79 1.33
N PHE A 268 12.12 -11.73 2.66
CA PHE A 268 12.73 -12.71 3.56
C PHE A 268 11.62 -13.47 4.26
N THR A 269 11.47 -14.75 3.95
CA THR A 269 10.35 -15.56 4.41
C THR A 269 10.65 -16.40 5.65
N GLU A 270 11.91 -16.51 6.08
CA GLU A 270 12.27 -17.18 7.34
C GLU A 270 11.78 -16.41 8.56
N GLU A 271 11.30 -17.13 9.57
CA GLU A 271 10.91 -16.51 10.86
C GLU A 271 12.10 -15.95 11.63
N SER A 272 13.28 -16.56 11.51
CA SER A 272 14.52 -16.13 12.18
C SER A 272 15.02 -14.75 11.70
N VAL A 273 14.64 -14.33 10.50
CA VAL A 273 14.97 -13.00 9.96
C VAL A 273 13.92 -12.00 10.41
N PRO A 274 14.28 -10.96 11.19
CA PRO A 274 13.29 -10.10 11.86
C PRO A 274 12.55 -9.14 10.93
N TYR A 275 13.09 -8.85 9.75
CA TYR A 275 12.44 -8.01 8.73
C TYR A 275 11.75 -8.87 7.67
N THR A 276 10.77 -8.28 6.99
CA THR A 276 10.02 -8.98 5.93
C THR A 276 10.63 -8.79 4.56
N ARG A 277 11.33 -7.68 4.33
CA ARG A 277 11.97 -7.41 3.03
C ARG A 277 13.08 -6.38 3.16
N ILE A 278 13.96 -6.40 2.16
CA ILE A 278 14.87 -5.29 1.86
C ILE A 278 14.41 -4.68 0.53
N VAL A 279 14.31 -3.35 0.54
CA VAL A 279 14.05 -2.54 -0.66
C VAL A 279 15.35 -1.84 -1.03
N GLU A 280 15.82 -2.02 -2.26
CA GLU A 280 16.94 -1.28 -2.84
C GLU A 280 16.39 -0.28 -3.85
N HIS A 281 16.35 0.98 -3.44
CA HIS A 281 15.56 2.01 -4.13
C HIS A 281 16.09 2.40 -5.50
N LYS A 282 17.39 2.27 -5.75
CA LYS A 282 17.97 2.60 -7.07
C LYS A 282 17.36 1.81 -8.23
N HIS A 283 16.89 0.57 -7.97
CA HIS A 283 16.28 -0.28 -8.97
C HIS A 283 14.85 0.12 -9.40
N PHE A 284 14.24 1.10 -8.72
CA PHE A 284 12.99 1.68 -9.18
C PHE A 284 13.18 2.65 -10.34
N ASP A 285 14.38 3.18 -10.51
CA ASP A 285 14.77 4.04 -11.65
C ASP A 285 16.14 3.58 -12.17
N THR A 286 16.37 3.74 -13.46
CA THR A 286 17.59 3.26 -14.13
C THR A 286 18.74 4.28 -14.13
N ARG A 287 18.66 5.30 -13.27
CA ARG A 287 19.73 6.32 -13.17
C ARG A 287 21.02 5.70 -12.59
N PRO A 288 22.19 5.88 -13.24
CA PRO A 288 23.46 5.43 -12.68
C PRO A 288 23.75 6.11 -11.35
N SER A 289 24.27 5.35 -10.41
CA SER A 289 24.71 5.88 -9.12
C SER A 289 25.86 5.01 -8.59
N THR A 290 26.87 5.63 -7.99
CA THR A 290 27.98 4.95 -7.27
C THR A 290 27.60 4.56 -5.85
N HIS A 291 26.39 4.93 -5.42
CA HIS A 291 25.81 4.62 -4.11
C HIS A 291 24.48 3.90 -4.29
N THR A 292 24.07 3.16 -3.29
CA THR A 292 22.71 2.64 -3.22
C THR A 292 22.08 2.94 -1.86
N VAL A 293 20.76 3.03 -1.84
CA VAL A 293 19.98 3.17 -0.59
C VAL A 293 19.14 1.93 -0.42
N ILE A 294 19.31 1.27 0.71
CA ILE A 294 18.46 0.15 1.10
C ILE A 294 17.57 0.51 2.27
N THR A 295 16.41 -0.11 2.33
CA THR A 295 15.50 -0.01 3.48
C THR A 295 15.07 -1.40 3.92
N ARG A 296 15.32 -1.74 5.20
CA ARG A 296 14.79 -2.95 5.86
C ARG A 296 13.44 -2.64 6.48
N GLU A 297 12.43 -3.46 6.18
CA GLU A 297 11.07 -3.29 6.67
C GLU A 297 10.75 -4.27 7.79
N TYR A 298 10.52 -3.73 9.00
CA TYR A 298 10.18 -4.50 10.20
C TYR A 298 8.69 -4.33 10.53
N PRO A 299 7.89 -5.40 10.50
CA PRO A 299 6.50 -5.35 10.90
C PRO A 299 6.37 -5.30 12.42
N GLN A 300 5.43 -4.48 12.89
CA GLN A 300 5.13 -4.35 14.31
C GLN A 300 3.64 -4.08 14.54
N MET A 301 3.17 -4.27 15.77
CA MET A 301 1.83 -3.81 16.16
C MET A 301 1.80 -2.30 16.18
N TRP A 302 0.67 -1.74 15.74
CA TRP A 302 0.43 -0.32 15.90
C TRP A 302 0.08 0.02 17.34
N ASN A 303 0.58 1.13 17.81
CA ASN A 303 0.12 1.85 19.00
C ASN A 303 0.14 3.36 18.72
N ARG A 304 -0.43 4.16 19.60
CA ARG A 304 -0.47 5.62 19.44
C ARG A 304 0.93 6.20 19.26
N GLY A 305 1.07 7.10 18.29
CA GLY A 305 2.36 7.69 17.90
C GLY A 305 3.04 6.98 16.74
N LEU A 306 2.59 5.79 16.35
CA LEU A 306 3.09 5.08 15.15
C LEU A 306 2.18 5.32 13.94
N GLU A 307 2.75 5.17 12.74
CA GLU A 307 1.97 5.22 11.49
C GLU A 307 1.10 3.97 11.31
N ARG A 308 -0.13 4.18 10.84
CA ARG A 308 -1.10 3.12 10.51
C ARG A 308 -0.89 2.63 9.08
N TYR A 309 -0.49 1.36 8.92
CA TYR A 309 -0.26 0.80 7.58
C TYR A 309 -1.36 -0.15 7.12
N TYR A 310 -1.69 -1.16 7.90
CA TYR A 310 -2.64 -2.21 7.50
C TYR A 310 -3.72 -2.37 8.56
N PRO A 311 -5.00 -2.14 8.22
CA PRO A 311 -6.10 -2.39 9.14
C PRO A 311 -6.23 -3.90 9.41
N ILE A 312 -6.50 -4.25 10.67
CA ILE A 312 -6.80 -5.63 11.06
C ILE A 312 -8.31 -5.84 10.92
N ASN A 313 -8.73 -6.24 9.72
CA ASN A 313 -10.13 -6.44 9.38
C ASN A 313 -10.65 -7.76 9.97
N ASN A 314 -11.21 -7.67 11.15
CA ASN A 314 -12.02 -8.70 11.79
C ASN A 314 -13.40 -8.14 12.17
N GLU A 315 -14.32 -8.99 12.57
CA GLU A 315 -15.70 -8.59 12.90
C GLU A 315 -15.75 -7.50 13.96
N VAL A 316 -14.98 -7.61 15.04
CA VAL A 316 -14.94 -6.63 16.14
C VAL A 316 -14.50 -5.25 15.66
N ASN A 317 -13.40 -5.18 14.91
CA ASN A 317 -12.89 -3.91 14.40
C ASN A 317 -13.79 -3.31 13.31
N ASN A 318 -14.36 -4.14 12.44
CA ASN A 318 -15.26 -3.68 11.39
C ASN A 318 -16.55 -3.11 11.99
N THR A 319 -17.15 -3.78 12.96
CA THR A 319 -18.35 -3.28 13.70
C THR A 319 -18.02 -1.96 14.41
N LYS A 320 -16.88 -1.87 15.08
CA LYS A 320 -16.44 -0.64 15.75
C LYS A 320 -16.27 0.50 14.74
N HIS A 321 -15.63 0.25 13.60
CA HIS A 321 -15.47 1.25 12.55
C HIS A 321 -16.83 1.71 11.99
N ASP A 322 -17.78 0.80 11.78
CA ASP A 322 -19.12 1.15 11.31
C ASP A 322 -19.87 2.05 12.30
N HIS A 323 -19.71 1.81 13.61
CA HIS A 323 -20.26 2.71 14.63
C HIS A 323 -19.64 4.11 14.57
N TYR A 324 -18.30 4.24 14.47
CA TYR A 324 -17.64 5.52 14.26
C TYR A 324 -18.12 6.25 13.01
N LYS A 325 -18.34 5.50 11.93
CA LYS A 325 -18.86 6.05 10.68
C LYS A 325 -20.28 6.59 10.83
N LEU A 326 -21.16 5.89 11.55
CA LEU A 326 -22.50 6.36 11.85
C LEU A 326 -22.48 7.63 12.73
N MET A 327 -21.64 7.68 13.76
CA MET A 327 -21.42 8.89 14.56
C MET A 327 -20.99 10.06 13.67
N CYS A 328 -20.00 9.86 12.78
CA CYS A 328 -19.54 10.91 11.88
C CYS A 328 -20.66 11.42 10.97
N GLN A 329 -21.48 10.53 10.43
CA GLN A 329 -22.61 10.90 9.58
C GLN A 329 -23.70 11.69 10.32
N SER A 330 -23.92 11.38 11.59
CA SER A 330 -24.94 12.03 12.43
C SER A 330 -24.48 13.39 12.95
N GLU A 331 -23.24 13.46 13.46
CA GLU A 331 -22.74 14.66 14.14
C GLU A 331 -22.10 15.67 13.17
N TYR A 332 -21.51 15.18 12.06
CA TYR A 332 -20.79 15.98 11.08
C TYR A 332 -21.26 15.68 9.65
N PRO A 333 -22.52 16.01 9.29
CA PRO A 333 -23.10 15.64 7.97
C PRO A 333 -22.40 16.28 6.77
N ASN A 334 -21.59 17.33 6.98
CA ASN A 334 -20.77 17.96 5.96
C ASN A 334 -19.43 17.29 5.72
N ILE A 335 -19.09 16.23 6.48
CA ILE A 335 -17.85 15.47 6.30
C ILE A 335 -18.05 14.35 5.29
N ILE A 336 -17.19 14.33 4.28
CA ILE A 336 -17.11 13.28 3.26
C ILE A 336 -15.86 12.44 3.56
N LEU A 337 -16.06 11.17 3.91
CA LEU A 337 -14.97 10.24 4.20
C LEU A 337 -14.28 9.76 2.93
N GLY A 338 -12.95 9.72 2.95
CA GLY A 338 -12.14 9.27 1.82
C GLY A 338 -10.80 8.63 2.22
N GLY A 339 -10.26 7.79 1.33
CA GLY A 339 -8.97 7.16 1.52
C GLY A 339 -8.98 5.97 2.48
N ARG A 340 -7.79 5.42 2.71
CA ARG A 340 -7.60 4.12 3.39
C ARG A 340 -7.97 4.15 4.88
N LEU A 341 -7.56 5.20 5.61
CA LEU A 341 -7.76 5.28 7.06
C LEU A 341 -9.22 5.56 7.40
N ALA A 342 -9.85 6.55 6.73
CA ALA A 342 -11.25 6.87 6.99
C ALA A 342 -12.22 5.73 6.65
N HIS A 343 -11.84 4.85 5.71
CA HIS A 343 -12.64 3.67 5.35
C HIS A 343 -12.21 2.39 6.04
N TYR A 344 -11.15 2.42 6.84
CA TYR A 344 -10.58 1.25 7.51
C TYR A 344 -10.35 0.07 6.52
N LYS A 345 -9.82 0.37 5.33
CA LYS A 345 -9.62 -0.60 4.24
C LYS A 345 -8.23 -0.51 3.65
N TYR A 346 -7.69 -1.67 3.30
CA TYR A 346 -6.55 -1.72 2.39
C TYR A 346 -7.03 -1.39 0.98
N MET A 347 -6.32 -0.47 0.32
CA MET A 347 -6.56 -0.07 -1.07
C MET A 347 -5.24 0.12 -1.77
N ASP A 348 -5.14 -0.37 -2.98
CA ASP A 348 -4.04 -0.06 -3.88
C ASP A 348 -4.14 1.38 -4.39
N MET A 349 -3.05 1.95 -4.88
CA MET A 349 -3.00 3.37 -5.25
C MET A 349 -4.05 3.75 -6.29
N HIS A 350 -4.27 2.91 -7.31
CA HIS A 350 -5.29 3.15 -8.34
C HIS A 350 -6.70 3.15 -7.77
N GLN A 351 -6.97 2.31 -6.76
CA GLN A 351 -8.26 2.28 -6.08
C GLN A 351 -8.50 3.57 -5.27
N VAL A 352 -7.44 4.11 -4.67
CA VAL A 352 -7.50 5.39 -3.95
C VAL A 352 -7.83 6.54 -4.91
N VAL A 353 -7.17 6.59 -6.09
CA VAL A 353 -7.46 7.58 -7.15
C VAL A 353 -8.90 7.43 -7.66
N GLY A 354 -9.32 6.20 -7.99
CA GLY A 354 -10.69 5.94 -8.47
C GLY A 354 -11.75 6.30 -7.43
N GLN A 355 -11.49 6.04 -6.15
CA GLN A 355 -12.39 6.42 -5.07
C GLN A 355 -12.51 7.95 -4.95
N ALA A 356 -11.39 8.70 -5.07
CA ALA A 356 -11.41 10.15 -5.03
C ALA A 356 -12.21 10.74 -6.21
N MET A 357 -12.02 10.20 -7.42
CA MET A 357 -12.81 10.58 -8.60
C MET A 357 -14.31 10.36 -8.39
N HIS A 358 -14.68 9.18 -7.89
CA HIS A 358 -16.08 8.84 -7.64
C HIS A 358 -16.71 9.73 -6.56
N LYS A 359 -15.98 9.99 -5.46
CA LYS A 359 -16.47 10.85 -4.37
C LYS A 359 -16.64 12.28 -4.85
N PHE A 360 -15.69 12.80 -5.64
CA PHE A 360 -15.81 14.13 -6.22
C PHE A 360 -17.03 14.23 -7.14
N ALA A 361 -17.20 13.29 -8.07
CA ALA A 361 -18.34 13.30 -8.99
C ALA A 361 -19.71 13.35 -8.24
N LYS A 362 -19.80 12.63 -7.09
CA LYS A 362 -21.01 12.65 -6.24
C LYS A 362 -21.19 13.93 -5.41
N SER A 363 -20.12 14.68 -5.16
CA SER A 363 -20.17 15.90 -4.33
C SER A 363 -20.53 17.14 -5.13
N VAL A 364 -20.48 17.08 -6.45
CA VAL A 364 -20.75 18.23 -7.36
C VAL A 364 -22.19 18.19 -7.90
N VAL A 365 -22.89 17.08 -7.71
CA VAL A 365 -24.32 16.90 -8.01
C VAL A 365 -25.15 17.36 -6.82
#